data_9bac2ea17e2179f3b4fee484d4d0451a
#
_entry.id   9bac2ea17e2179f3b4fee484d4d0451a
#
_cell.length_a   1.000
_cell.length_b   1.000
_cell.length_c   1.000
_cell.angle_alpha   90.00
_cell.angle_beta   90.00
_cell.angle_gamma   90.00
#
_symmetry.space_group_name_H-M   'P 1'
#
loop_
_entity.id
_entity.type
_entity.pdbx_description
1 polymer ?
#
loop_
_entity_poly.entity_id
_entity_poly.type
_entity_poly.pdbx_seq_one_letter_code
_entity_poly.pdbx_strand_id
1 'polypeptide(L)'
;MTDYNSDLFFGALTGQGRVLVADDEPLVRSVVRMVLEKAGYEVLEAENGDQAIEAISTGENRLVMDAIICDIRMPKINGIEAIRYFQEQYPHVPIIVLTGYPDAGMAVSLMRQNVVDYLIKPVDAQRLQAAVANAVERRQVSRV
;
A
#
# COMPACT_ATOMS: atom_id res chain seq x y z
N MET A 1 1.44 -25.95 -18.51
CA MET A 1 1.35 -25.41 -18.40
C MET A 1 1.75 -24.84 -18.32
N THR A 2 1.82 -24.43 -17.95
CA THR A 2 2.03 -23.82 -17.59
C THR A 2 2.29 -23.16 -17.86
N ASP A 3 2.25 -22.50 -18.18
CA ASP A 3 2.21 -21.67 -18.20
C ASP A 3 1.51 -21.19 -18.43
N TYR A 4 1.23 -21.39 -19.36
CA TYR A 4 0.12 -21.14 -19.31
C TYR A 4 -0.53 -19.94 -19.09
N ASN A 5 -1.45 -19.70 -19.91
CA ASN A 5 -1.97 -18.72 -19.08
C ASN A 5 -1.21 -18.79 -17.81
N SER A 6 -0.10 -19.37 -17.86
CA SER A 6 0.67 -19.53 -16.66
C SER A 6 1.16 -18.21 -16.12
N ASP A 7 1.36 -17.20 -16.96
CA ASP A 7 1.76 -15.91 -16.44
C ASP A 7 0.66 -15.30 -15.61
N LEU A 8 -0.56 -15.33 -16.11
CA LEU A 8 -1.68 -14.86 -15.34
C LEU A 8 -1.89 -15.72 -14.12
N PHE A 9 -1.76 -16.99 -14.28
CA PHE A 9 -1.90 -17.94 -13.21
C PHE A 9 -0.81 -17.78 -12.18
N PHE A 10 0.43 -17.60 -12.62
CA PHE A 10 1.53 -17.31 -11.74
C PHE A 10 1.36 -15.99 -11.03
N GLY A 11 0.84 -14.98 -11.70
CA GLY A 11 0.53 -13.73 -11.05
C GLY A 11 -0.37 -13.92 -9.86
N ALA A 12 -1.34 -14.83 -9.99
CA ALA A 12 -2.26 -15.14 -8.90
C ALA A 12 -1.64 -16.04 -7.83
N LEU A 13 -0.77 -16.97 -8.24
CA LEU A 13 -0.24 -18.00 -7.34
C LEU A 13 1.13 -17.67 -6.78
N THR A 14 1.99 -17.04 -7.59
CA THR A 14 3.35 -16.75 -7.20
C THR A 14 3.61 -15.28 -7.03
N GLY A 15 2.65 -14.43 -7.40
CA GLY A 15 2.73 -13.01 -7.13
C GLY A 15 2.72 -12.77 -5.64
N GLN A 16 3.44 -11.76 -5.21
CA GLN A 16 3.58 -11.46 -3.80
C GLN A 16 2.34 -10.80 -3.23
N GLY A 17 1.53 -10.16 -4.07
CA GLY A 17 0.32 -9.50 -3.64
C GLY A 17 0.08 -8.20 -4.41
N ARG A 18 -1.00 -7.51 -4.07
CA ARG A 18 -1.40 -6.26 -4.71
C ARG A 18 -1.28 -5.12 -3.71
N VAL A 19 -0.61 -4.05 -4.10
CA VAL A 19 -0.33 -2.91 -3.23
C VAL A 19 -0.81 -1.63 -3.89
N LEU A 20 -1.52 -0.80 -3.13
CA LEU A 20 -1.93 0.53 -3.57
C LEU A 20 -0.94 1.55 -3.02
N VAL A 21 -0.42 2.41 -3.88
CA VAL A 21 0.52 3.47 -3.49
C VAL A 21 -0.14 4.82 -3.76
N ALA A 22 -0.37 5.59 -2.71
CA ALA A 22 -0.97 6.92 -2.79
C ALA A 22 0.05 7.96 -2.37
N ASP A 23 0.49 8.78 -3.32
CA ASP A 23 1.49 9.83 -3.08
C ASP A 23 1.37 10.83 -4.22
N ASP A 24 1.39 12.13 -3.90
CA ASP A 24 1.24 13.16 -4.92
C ASP A 24 2.54 13.44 -5.68
N GLU A 25 3.65 12.89 -5.25
CA GLU A 25 4.94 13.07 -5.91
C GLU A 25 5.19 11.95 -6.93
N PRO A 26 5.16 12.26 -8.24
CA PRO A 26 5.32 11.22 -9.26
C PRO A 26 6.61 10.44 -9.15
N LEU A 27 7.70 11.10 -8.77
CA LEU A 27 8.99 10.41 -8.64
C LEU A 27 8.97 9.40 -7.50
N VAL A 28 8.32 9.74 -6.39
CA VAL A 28 8.20 8.81 -5.27
C VAL A 28 7.38 7.61 -5.69
N ARG A 29 6.23 7.84 -6.35
CA ARG A 29 5.41 6.72 -6.83
C ARG A 29 6.18 5.83 -7.78
N SER A 30 6.95 6.41 -8.71
CA SER A 30 7.74 5.64 -9.66
C SER A 30 8.77 4.77 -8.97
N VAL A 31 9.48 5.31 -7.99
CA VAL A 31 10.49 4.55 -7.27
C VAL A 31 9.85 3.42 -6.47
N VAL A 32 8.78 3.72 -5.74
CA VAL A 32 8.08 2.71 -4.96
C VAL A 32 7.56 1.60 -5.87
N ARG A 33 6.94 1.97 -6.98
CA ARG A 33 6.44 1.00 -7.95
C ARG A 33 7.56 0.11 -8.48
N MET A 34 8.67 0.71 -8.88
CA MET A 34 9.79 -0.05 -9.43
C MET A 34 10.32 -1.06 -8.42
N VAL A 35 10.51 -0.62 -7.18
CA VAL A 35 11.02 -1.48 -6.12
C VAL A 35 10.06 -2.65 -5.87
N LEU A 36 8.77 -2.36 -5.78
CA LEU A 36 7.79 -3.38 -5.45
C LEU A 36 7.49 -4.33 -6.61
N GLU A 37 7.45 -3.81 -7.84
CA GLU A 37 7.25 -4.68 -9.00
C GLU A 37 8.42 -5.64 -9.19
N LYS A 38 9.63 -5.18 -8.93
CA LYS A 38 10.80 -6.06 -8.97
C LYS A 38 10.70 -7.17 -7.92
N ALA A 39 10.05 -6.89 -6.82
CA ALA A 39 9.87 -7.89 -5.76
C ALA A 39 8.65 -8.79 -6.01
N GLY A 40 7.93 -8.60 -7.11
CA GLY A 40 6.83 -9.46 -7.49
C GLY A 40 5.44 -8.96 -7.13
N TYR A 41 5.31 -7.74 -6.62
CA TYR A 41 4.01 -7.18 -6.29
C TYR A 41 3.36 -6.53 -7.50
N GLU A 42 2.04 -6.57 -7.54
CA GLU A 42 1.25 -5.78 -8.46
C GLU A 42 0.98 -4.43 -7.78
N VAL A 43 1.23 -3.33 -8.47
CA VAL A 43 1.14 -2.00 -7.88
C VAL A 43 0.10 -1.16 -8.60
N LEU A 44 -0.81 -0.57 -7.82
CA LEU A 44 -1.75 0.44 -8.30
C LEU A 44 -1.31 1.77 -7.72
N GLU A 45 -1.47 2.83 -8.51
CA GLU A 45 -1.05 4.17 -8.10
C GLU A 45 -2.23 5.12 -7.97
N ALA A 46 -2.13 6.02 -7.00
CA ALA A 46 -3.06 7.13 -6.85
C ALA A 46 -2.25 8.37 -6.50
N GLU A 47 -2.63 9.52 -7.04
CA GLU A 47 -1.89 10.76 -6.78
C GLU A 47 -2.53 11.64 -5.72
N ASN A 48 -3.68 11.23 -5.21
CA ASN A 48 -4.34 11.94 -4.13
C ASN A 48 -5.31 10.99 -3.41
N GLY A 49 -5.91 11.48 -2.32
CA GLY A 49 -6.80 10.67 -1.51
C GLY A 49 -8.05 10.20 -2.23
N ASP A 50 -8.64 11.07 -3.06
CA ASP A 50 -9.83 10.70 -3.85
C ASP A 50 -9.52 9.53 -4.77
N GLN A 51 -8.41 9.61 -5.48
CA GLN A 51 -8.02 8.53 -6.38
C GLN A 51 -7.72 7.25 -5.63
N ALA A 52 -7.13 7.36 -4.44
CA ALA A 52 -6.83 6.18 -3.63
C ALA A 52 -8.10 5.49 -3.19
N ILE A 53 -9.09 6.25 -2.73
CA ILE A 53 -10.37 5.70 -2.33
C ILE A 53 -11.07 5.06 -3.51
N GLU A 54 -11.05 5.71 -4.66
CA GLU A 54 -11.65 5.17 -5.86
C GLU A 54 -10.95 3.87 -6.28
N ALA A 55 -9.62 3.85 -6.23
CA ALA A 55 -8.86 2.69 -6.66
C ALA A 55 -9.20 1.45 -5.84
N ILE A 56 -9.26 1.59 -4.51
CA ILE A 56 -9.53 0.41 -3.67
C ILE A 56 -10.96 -0.08 -3.83
N SER A 57 -11.89 0.81 -4.16
CA SER A 57 -13.30 0.41 -4.29
C SER A 57 -13.66 -0.08 -5.69
N THR A 58 -12.74 -0.02 -6.65
CA THR A 58 -13.00 -0.42 -8.03
C THR A 58 -12.81 -1.93 -8.20
N GLY A 59 -13.81 -2.57 -8.82
CA GLY A 59 -13.74 -4.00 -9.13
C GLY A 59 -13.56 -4.84 -7.88
N GLU A 60 -12.63 -5.75 -7.93
CA GLU A 60 -12.37 -6.67 -6.82
C GLU A 60 -11.28 -6.17 -5.87
N ASN A 61 -10.77 -4.95 -6.07
CA ASN A 61 -9.64 -4.45 -5.29
C ASN A 61 -9.90 -4.50 -3.79
N ARG A 62 -11.12 -4.21 -3.35
CA ARG A 62 -11.45 -4.27 -1.92
C ARG A 62 -11.23 -5.65 -1.32
N LEU A 63 -11.28 -6.70 -2.15
CA LEU A 63 -11.14 -8.08 -1.69
C LEU A 63 -9.70 -8.57 -1.78
N VAL A 64 -8.96 -8.07 -2.77
CA VAL A 64 -7.64 -8.60 -3.06
C VAL A 64 -6.48 -7.68 -2.69
N MET A 65 -6.78 -6.45 -2.25
CA MET A 65 -5.71 -5.52 -1.85
C MET A 65 -5.03 -6.05 -0.60
N ASP A 66 -3.71 -6.13 -0.65
CA ASP A 66 -2.92 -6.71 0.42
C ASP A 66 -2.27 -5.66 1.32
N ALA A 67 -2.02 -4.47 0.79
CA ALA A 67 -1.45 -3.38 1.58
C ALA A 67 -1.70 -2.05 0.89
N ILE A 68 -1.70 -0.98 1.67
CA ILE A 68 -1.82 0.39 1.17
C ILE A 68 -0.62 1.16 1.70
N ILE A 69 0.10 1.83 0.80
CA ILE A 69 1.15 2.78 1.17
C ILE A 69 0.57 4.17 0.92
N CYS A 70 0.56 5.01 1.93
CA CYS A 70 -0.13 6.29 1.84
C CYS A 70 0.72 7.41 2.42
N ASP A 71 0.92 8.47 1.62
CA ASP A 71 1.53 9.70 2.09
C ASP A 71 0.50 10.47 2.91
N ILE A 72 0.95 11.09 4.00
CA ILE A 72 0.08 11.88 4.86
C ILE A 72 -0.28 13.20 4.20
N ARG A 73 0.64 13.79 3.45
CA ARG A 73 0.44 15.11 2.85
C ARG A 73 0.15 14.99 1.36
N MET A 74 -1.13 15.08 1.04
CA MET A 74 -1.61 15.06 -0.33
C MET A 74 -2.67 16.13 -0.52
N PRO A 75 -2.84 16.65 -1.74
CA PRO A 75 -3.92 17.61 -2.01
C PRO A 75 -5.28 16.93 -1.97
N LYS A 76 -6.34 17.73 -1.97
CA LYS A 76 -7.74 17.32 -1.88
C LYS A 76 -7.97 16.57 -0.58
N ILE A 77 -8.37 15.30 -0.63
CA ILE A 77 -8.46 14.50 0.59
C ILE A 77 -7.03 14.18 1.00
N ASN A 78 -6.60 14.68 2.15
CA ASN A 78 -5.23 14.44 2.61
C ASN A 78 -5.10 13.00 3.09
N GLY A 79 -3.84 12.59 3.33
CA GLY A 79 -3.56 11.21 3.66
C GLY A 79 -4.21 10.75 4.95
N ILE A 80 -4.34 11.63 5.93
CA ILE A 80 -4.95 11.27 7.20
C ILE A 80 -6.43 10.93 7.01
N GLU A 81 -7.14 11.73 6.22
CA GLU A 81 -8.53 11.46 5.91
C GLU A 81 -8.69 10.16 5.13
N ALA A 82 -7.81 9.94 4.16
CA ALA A 82 -7.83 8.70 3.39
C ALA A 82 -7.56 7.49 4.27
N ILE A 83 -6.58 7.61 5.17
CA ILE A 83 -6.25 6.53 6.11
C ILE A 83 -7.44 6.19 6.98
N ARG A 84 -8.13 7.20 7.51
CA ARG A 84 -9.33 6.96 8.32
C ARG A 84 -10.40 6.23 7.52
N TYR A 85 -10.60 6.64 6.26
CA TYR A 85 -11.56 5.98 5.40
C TYR A 85 -11.19 4.50 5.23
N PHE A 86 -9.93 4.20 4.95
CA PHE A 86 -9.47 2.83 4.78
C PHE A 86 -9.65 2.02 6.06
N GLN A 87 -9.36 2.62 7.20
CA GLN A 87 -9.51 1.94 8.50
C GLN A 87 -10.96 1.60 8.78
N GLU A 88 -11.89 2.48 8.40
CA GLU A 88 -13.32 2.25 8.63
C GLU A 88 -13.91 1.28 7.63
N GLN A 89 -13.57 1.42 6.36
CA GLN A 89 -14.21 0.64 5.30
C GLN A 89 -13.47 -0.67 5.00
N TYR A 90 -12.18 -0.70 5.22
CA TYR A 90 -11.34 -1.86 4.89
C TYR A 90 -10.40 -2.17 6.06
N PRO A 91 -10.96 -2.49 7.24
CA PRO A 91 -10.15 -2.59 8.47
C PRO A 91 -9.11 -3.71 8.46
N HIS A 92 -9.20 -4.63 7.53
CA HIS A 92 -8.25 -5.74 7.44
C HIS A 92 -7.11 -5.47 6.48
N VAL A 93 -7.13 -4.35 5.75
CA VAL A 93 -6.05 -4.03 4.83
C VAL A 93 -5.01 -3.20 5.58
N PRO A 94 -3.79 -3.72 5.75
CA PRO A 94 -2.77 -2.98 6.51
C PRO A 94 -2.29 -1.76 5.75
N ILE A 95 -1.96 -0.72 6.51
CA ILE A 95 -1.56 0.57 5.97
C ILE A 95 -0.13 0.87 6.39
N ILE A 96 0.69 1.29 5.42
CA ILE A 96 2.04 1.79 5.65
C ILE A 96 2.03 3.27 5.32
N VAL A 97 2.47 4.10 6.26
CA VAL A 97 2.59 5.55 6.03
C VAL A 97 3.98 5.84 5.49
N LEU A 98 4.03 6.64 4.43
CA LEU A 98 5.29 7.09 3.84
C LEU A 98 5.26 8.61 3.78
N THR A 99 6.15 9.28 4.51
CA THR A 99 6.09 10.73 4.60
C THR A 99 7.48 11.37 4.62
N GLY A 100 7.57 12.58 4.04
CA GLY A 100 8.76 13.41 4.14
C GLY A 100 8.72 14.35 5.35
N TYR A 101 7.64 14.33 6.12
CA TYR A 101 7.42 15.25 7.25
C TYR A 101 7.13 14.45 8.51
N PRO A 102 8.15 13.82 9.10
CA PRO A 102 7.93 12.95 10.26
C PRO A 102 7.43 13.72 11.47
N ASP A 103 6.50 13.10 12.19
CA ASP A 103 5.93 13.63 13.41
C ASP A 103 5.72 12.44 14.36
N ALA A 104 6.46 12.44 15.46
CA ALA A 104 6.46 11.30 16.37
C ALA A 104 5.09 11.08 17.03
N GLY A 105 4.41 12.17 17.40
CA GLY A 105 3.09 12.06 18.02
C GLY A 105 2.07 11.46 17.06
N MET A 106 2.11 11.90 15.82
CA MET A 106 1.22 11.36 14.79
C MET A 106 1.55 9.89 14.49
N ALA A 107 2.84 9.55 14.42
CA ALA A 107 3.25 8.18 14.18
C ALA A 107 2.67 7.24 15.24
N VAL A 108 2.79 7.61 16.52
CA VAL A 108 2.24 6.81 17.61
C VAL A 108 0.73 6.67 17.47
N SER A 109 0.04 7.77 17.18
CA SER A 109 -1.41 7.77 17.03
C SER A 109 -1.86 6.85 15.90
N LEU A 110 -1.20 6.93 14.75
CA LEU A 110 -1.56 6.10 13.58
C LEU A 110 -1.26 4.63 13.80
N MET A 111 -0.14 4.31 14.45
CA MET A 111 0.22 2.91 14.70
C MET A 111 -0.78 2.19 15.59
N ARG A 112 -1.59 2.91 16.33
CA ARG A 112 -2.65 2.32 17.14
C ARG A 112 -3.88 1.92 16.32
N GLN A 113 -3.92 2.26 15.03
CA GLN A 113 -5.13 2.16 14.23
C GLN A 113 -4.93 1.35 12.96
N ASN A 114 -4.19 0.26 13.04
CA ASN A 114 -3.91 -0.62 11.89
C ASN A 114 -2.95 -0.01 10.86
N VAL A 115 -2.20 1.00 11.25
CA VAL A 115 -1.03 1.41 10.49
C VAL A 115 0.11 0.54 10.99
N VAL A 116 0.64 -0.31 10.12
CA VAL A 116 1.59 -1.34 10.54
C VAL A 116 3.04 -0.87 10.45
N ASP A 117 3.28 0.24 9.74
CA ASP A 117 4.63 0.79 9.65
C ASP A 117 4.57 2.25 9.23
N TYR A 118 5.67 2.96 9.50
CA TYR A 118 5.78 4.40 9.26
C TYR A 118 7.17 4.66 8.69
N LEU A 119 7.21 4.96 7.40
CA LEU A 119 8.46 5.13 6.67
C LEU A 119 8.70 6.60 6.37
N ILE A 120 9.95 7.02 6.44
CA ILE A 120 10.33 8.41 6.21
C ILE A 120 11.04 8.51 4.86
N LYS A 121 10.63 9.48 4.05
CA LYS A 121 11.29 9.75 2.78
C LYS A 121 12.66 10.38 3.03
N PRO A 122 13.67 10.12 2.21
CA PRO A 122 13.64 9.33 0.98
C PRO A 122 13.55 7.84 1.25
N VAL A 123 12.91 7.12 0.31
CA VAL A 123 12.63 5.71 0.47
C VAL A 123 13.89 4.88 0.37
N ASP A 124 14.14 4.05 1.38
CA ASP A 124 15.15 3.02 1.31
C ASP A 124 14.50 1.75 0.77
N ALA A 125 15.04 1.21 -0.32
CA ALA A 125 14.40 0.09 -1.01
C ALA A 125 14.26 -1.14 -0.11
N GLN A 126 15.29 -1.47 0.64
CA GLN A 126 15.25 -2.65 1.51
C GLN A 126 14.24 -2.47 2.63
N ARG A 127 14.22 -1.27 3.22
CA ARG A 127 13.28 -0.94 4.29
C ARG A 127 11.84 -1.00 3.78
N LEU A 128 11.60 -0.48 2.56
CA LEU A 128 10.29 -0.53 1.94
C LEU A 128 9.85 -1.96 1.69
N GLN A 129 10.74 -2.78 1.12
CA GLN A 129 10.43 -4.17 0.85
C GLN A 129 10.09 -4.93 2.12
N ALA A 130 10.84 -4.69 3.19
CA ALA A 130 10.59 -5.36 4.47
C ALA A 130 9.22 -4.97 5.05
N ALA A 131 8.88 -3.68 4.98
CA ALA A 131 7.60 -3.20 5.49
C ALA A 131 6.44 -3.80 4.70
N VAL A 132 6.56 -3.82 3.38
CA VAL A 132 5.50 -4.36 2.53
C VAL A 132 5.36 -5.86 2.72
N ALA A 133 6.46 -6.59 2.80
CA ALA A 133 6.42 -8.04 3.02
C ALA A 133 5.70 -8.37 4.33
N ASN A 134 6.00 -7.63 5.38
CA ASN A 134 5.35 -7.83 6.67
C ASN A 134 3.85 -7.53 6.60
N ALA A 135 3.48 -6.43 5.92
CA ALA A 135 2.08 -6.05 5.78
C ALA A 135 1.30 -7.09 4.99
N VAL A 136 1.85 -7.52 3.86
CA VAL A 136 1.19 -8.49 2.99
C VAL A 136 1.04 -9.84 3.71
N GLU A 137 2.04 -10.24 4.46
CA GLU A 137 1.95 -11.48 5.23
C GLU A 137 0.82 -11.40 6.26
N ARG A 138 0.69 -10.29 6.96
CA ARG A 138 -0.40 -10.08 7.93
C ARG A 138 -1.76 -10.18 7.27
N ARG A 139 -1.89 -9.56 6.09
CA ARG A 139 -3.15 -9.58 5.36
C ARG A 139 -3.52 -10.99 4.91
N GLN A 140 -2.54 -11.74 4.40
CA GLN A 140 -2.78 -13.09 3.91
C GLN A 140 -3.13 -14.04 5.04
N VAL A 141 -2.48 -13.89 6.18
CA VAL A 141 -2.81 -14.70 7.36
C VAL A 141 -4.23 -14.41 7.84
N SER A 142 -4.66 -13.15 7.79
CA SER A 142 -6.01 -12.79 8.26
C SER A 142 -7.11 -13.30 7.33
N ARG A 143 -6.78 -13.72 6.12
CA ARG A 143 -7.75 -14.30 5.18
C ARG A 143 -7.96 -15.78 5.39
N VAL A 144 -7.12 -16.41 6.18
CA VAL A 144 -7.22 -17.85 6.49
C VAL A 144 -8.18 -18.11 7.67
#